data_2b14f2716c5e37e635dce7918fe8679b
#
_entry.id   2b14f2716c5e37e635dce7918fe8679b
#
_cell.length_a   1.000
_cell.length_b   1.000
_cell.length_c   1.000
_cell.angle_alpha   90.00
_cell.angle_beta   90.00
_cell.angle_gamma   90.00
#
_symmetry.space_group_name_H-M   'P 1'
#
loop_
_entity.id
_entity.type
_entity.pdbx_description
1 polymer ?
#
loop_
_entity_poly.entity_id
_entity_poly.type
_entity_poly.pdbx_seq_one_letter_code
_entity_poly.pdbx_strand_id
1 'polypeptide(L)'
;MGITLLAGGFAFALAFNLSPMDASAGKSRYIEEEVVNGGSISGVVNYDGPLKDVRIDLMKEKNGETCSKHPEAEDGVRFDHKIMRSGGLLQNAVVFIENIERGKAWEKKDHAVEGSGFTQFHFKNCDIFPKISVIRKTAKKEKAGNLTVTTHDGGVLHNPIGYLVSGASRRVLFNKPLSSEVLTADATKSLKRFKRKDKHFFLQCGQHNYMEAEARIVWNPYYFVTDANGRFKLNQVPPGKYKVTAWHPYAGERTQNITVSKGNETKARFELE
;
A
#
# COMPACT_ATOMS: atom_id res chain seq x y z
N MET A 1 50.04 64.85 25.53
CA MET A 1 50.26 63.98 24.36
C MET A 1 49.65 62.60 24.72
N GLY A 2 48.41 62.40 24.45
CA GLY A 2 47.66 61.14 24.72
C GLY A 2 47.08 60.61 23.44
N ILE A 3 47.52 59.41 23.09
CA ILE A 3 47.04 58.69 21.88
C ILE A 3 45.91 57.73 22.30
N THR A 4 44.72 57.96 21.82
CA THR A 4 43.57 57.08 22.04
C THR A 4 43.47 56.11 20.88
N LEU A 5 43.61 54.79 21.12
CA LEU A 5 43.35 53.74 20.14
C LEU A 5 41.86 53.37 20.18
N LEU A 6 41.18 53.56 19.07
CA LEU A 6 39.83 52.99 18.79
C LEU A 6 40.00 51.58 18.22
N ALA A 7 39.50 50.59 18.93
CA ALA A 7 39.32 49.23 18.41
C ALA A 7 37.98 49.09 17.76
N GLY A 8 37.96 48.98 16.42
CA GLY A 8 36.77 48.70 15.64
C GLY A 8 36.55 47.18 15.53
N GLY A 9 35.52 46.67 16.19
CA GLY A 9 35.10 45.29 16.05
C GLY A 9 34.24 45.08 14.78
N PHE A 10 34.77 44.32 13.83
CA PHE A 10 33.99 43.85 12.66
C PHE A 10 33.23 42.60 13.05
N ALA A 11 31.90 42.73 13.14
CA ALA A 11 31.01 41.59 13.26
C ALA A 11 30.76 41.01 11.87
N PHE A 12 31.29 39.81 11.59
CA PHE A 12 30.98 39.04 10.38
C PHE A 12 29.65 38.34 10.60
N ALA A 13 28.59 38.83 10.00
CA ALA A 13 27.31 38.14 9.89
C ALA A 13 27.38 37.11 8.75
N LEU A 14 27.52 35.83 9.10
CA LEU A 14 27.36 34.72 8.17
C LEU A 14 25.87 34.59 7.81
N ALA A 15 25.48 35.15 6.69
CA ALA A 15 24.16 34.90 6.07
C ALA A 15 24.16 33.49 5.45
N PHE A 16 23.51 32.54 6.12
CA PHE A 16 23.18 31.25 5.51
C PHE A 16 22.13 31.50 4.42
N ASN A 17 22.55 31.55 3.19
CA ASN A 17 21.65 31.47 2.02
C ASN A 17 21.11 30.06 1.94
N LEU A 18 19.90 29.82 2.48
CA LEU A 18 19.08 28.67 2.15
C LEU A 18 18.51 28.88 0.74
N SER A 19 19.23 28.41 -0.26
CA SER A 19 18.68 28.29 -1.60
C SER A 19 17.49 27.30 -1.56
N PRO A 20 16.36 27.62 -2.18
CA PRO A 20 15.28 26.64 -2.33
C PRO A 20 15.84 25.48 -3.17
N MET A 21 15.87 24.28 -2.59
CA MET A 21 16.17 23.06 -3.34
C MET A 21 15.05 22.87 -4.34
N ASP A 22 15.32 23.16 -5.60
CA ASP A 22 14.48 22.75 -6.71
C ASP A 22 14.30 21.23 -6.63
N ALA A 23 13.04 20.82 -6.47
CA ALA A 23 12.66 19.42 -6.52
C ALA A 23 12.82 18.90 -7.95
N SER A 24 14.06 18.60 -8.32
CA SER A 24 14.37 17.78 -9.49
C SER A 24 13.69 16.43 -9.30
N ALA A 25 12.64 16.18 -10.08
CA ALA A 25 11.91 14.91 -10.17
C ALA A 25 12.76 13.80 -10.79
N GLY A 26 13.99 13.63 -10.32
CA GLY A 26 14.93 12.59 -10.71
C GLY A 26 14.81 11.43 -9.74
N LYS A 27 14.42 10.27 -10.25
CA LYS A 27 14.63 8.86 -9.82
C LYS A 27 15.30 8.63 -8.44
N SER A 28 14.93 9.35 -7.36
CA SER A 28 15.55 9.14 -6.07
C SER A 28 15.08 7.79 -5.49
N ARG A 29 16.07 6.97 -5.21
CA ARG A 29 15.92 5.70 -4.52
C ARG A 29 15.71 6.01 -3.06
N TYR A 30 14.67 5.45 -2.43
CA TYR A 30 14.46 5.62 -0.99
C TYR A 30 15.71 5.17 -0.20
N ILE A 31 16.17 6.02 0.73
CA ILE A 31 17.34 5.79 1.58
C ILE A 31 16.85 5.48 2.99
N GLU A 32 17.26 4.32 3.51
CA GLU A 32 16.99 3.94 4.89
C GLU A 32 18.01 4.59 5.81
N GLU A 33 17.53 5.35 6.80
CA GLU A 33 18.34 5.99 7.83
C GLU A 33 17.59 6.02 9.16
N GLU A 34 18.30 6.26 10.25
CA GLU A 34 17.69 6.43 11.56
C GLU A 34 16.90 7.76 11.59
N VAL A 35 15.67 7.68 12.10
CA VAL A 35 14.81 8.86 12.23
C VAL A 35 14.93 9.41 13.65
N VAL A 36 15.70 10.47 13.77
CA VAL A 36 15.85 11.20 15.04
C VAL A 36 14.69 12.19 15.19
N ASN A 37 13.98 12.12 16.33
CA ASN A 37 12.84 13.00 16.64
C ASN A 37 11.68 12.94 15.62
N GLY A 38 11.45 11.77 15.03
CA GLY A 38 10.31 11.56 14.14
C GLY A 38 8.98 11.87 14.81
N GLY A 39 8.05 12.47 14.08
CA GLY A 39 6.66 12.61 14.49
C GLY A 39 5.80 11.46 13.96
N SER A 40 4.50 11.62 14.06
CA SER A 40 3.52 10.69 13.48
C SER A 40 2.39 11.41 12.78
N ILE A 41 1.74 10.72 11.85
CA ILE A 41 0.50 11.15 11.21
C ILE A 41 -0.54 10.07 11.52
N SER A 42 -1.65 10.45 12.13
CA SER A 42 -2.75 9.52 12.40
C SER A 42 -4.09 10.12 12.05
N GLY A 43 -5.09 9.30 11.84
CA GLY A 43 -6.41 9.79 11.51
C GLY A 43 -7.33 8.73 11.00
N VAL A 44 -8.31 9.16 10.21
CA VAL A 44 -9.35 8.31 9.64
C VAL A 44 -9.53 8.59 8.14
N VAL A 45 -10.03 7.59 7.45
CA VAL A 45 -10.50 7.71 6.07
C VAL A 45 -12.00 7.50 6.06
N ASN A 46 -12.73 8.46 5.52
CA ASN A 46 -14.18 8.41 5.35
C ASN A 46 -14.55 8.14 3.90
N TYR A 47 -15.72 7.56 3.74
CA TYR A 47 -16.38 7.40 2.45
C TYR A 47 -17.89 7.34 2.66
N ASP A 48 -18.60 8.27 2.03
CA ASP A 48 -20.06 8.34 2.09
C ASP A 48 -20.76 7.97 0.77
N GLY A 49 -19.98 7.57 -0.23
CA GLY A 49 -20.49 7.12 -1.52
C GLY A 49 -21.25 5.78 -1.45
N PRO A 50 -21.77 5.30 -2.58
CA PRO A 50 -22.54 4.06 -2.64
C PRO A 50 -21.70 2.82 -2.31
N LEU A 51 -22.29 1.85 -1.61
CA LEU A 51 -21.70 0.53 -1.44
C LEU A 51 -21.65 -0.18 -2.79
N LYS A 52 -20.66 -1.05 -2.94
CA LYS A 52 -20.47 -1.84 -4.16
C LYS A 52 -20.37 -3.31 -3.80
N ASP A 53 -21.47 -4.02 -3.96
CA ASP A 53 -21.57 -5.46 -3.73
C ASP A 53 -21.70 -6.19 -5.06
N VAL A 54 -20.96 -7.27 -5.21
CA VAL A 54 -21.04 -8.15 -6.38
C VAL A 54 -21.62 -9.49 -5.93
N ARG A 55 -22.81 -9.81 -6.44
CA ARG A 55 -23.44 -11.11 -6.20
C ARG A 55 -22.75 -12.18 -7.04
N ILE A 56 -22.31 -13.25 -6.40
CA ILE A 56 -21.65 -14.39 -7.02
C ILE A 56 -22.48 -15.65 -6.74
N ASP A 57 -22.93 -16.31 -7.79
CA ASP A 57 -23.61 -17.60 -7.73
C ASP A 57 -22.55 -18.69 -7.92
N LEU A 58 -21.99 -19.14 -6.81
CA LEU A 58 -20.86 -20.08 -6.79
C LEU A 58 -21.21 -21.44 -7.42
N MET A 59 -22.48 -21.85 -7.37
CA MET A 59 -22.92 -23.10 -8.00
C MET A 59 -22.79 -23.07 -9.53
N LYS A 60 -22.84 -21.88 -10.14
CA LYS A 60 -22.68 -21.69 -11.60
C LYS A 60 -21.23 -21.50 -12.02
N GLU A 61 -20.35 -21.31 -11.06
CA GLU A 61 -18.93 -21.12 -11.32
C GLU A 61 -18.20 -22.46 -11.45
N LYS A 62 -17.00 -22.40 -12.01
CA LYS A 62 -16.11 -23.57 -12.05
C LYS A 62 -15.85 -24.09 -10.63
N ASN A 63 -15.84 -25.40 -10.45
CA ASN A 63 -15.73 -26.06 -9.14
C ASN A 63 -16.86 -25.69 -8.16
N GLY A 64 -18.06 -25.41 -8.66
CA GLY A 64 -19.21 -24.95 -7.87
C GLY A 64 -19.53 -25.82 -6.66
N GLU A 65 -19.46 -27.15 -6.76
CA GLU A 65 -19.69 -28.07 -5.64
C GLU A 65 -18.71 -27.84 -4.45
N THR A 66 -17.48 -27.40 -4.73
CA THR A 66 -16.51 -27.08 -3.71
C THR A 66 -16.62 -25.63 -3.27
N CYS A 67 -16.69 -24.70 -4.22
CA CYS A 67 -16.67 -23.27 -3.95
C CYS A 67 -17.95 -22.77 -3.25
N SER A 68 -19.11 -23.42 -3.49
CA SER A 68 -20.37 -23.11 -2.80
C SER A 68 -20.35 -23.37 -1.29
N LYS A 69 -19.33 -24.09 -0.80
CA LYS A 69 -19.06 -24.29 0.64
C LYS A 69 -18.32 -23.12 1.29
N HIS A 70 -18.17 -22.00 0.58
CA HIS A 70 -17.58 -20.79 1.15
C HIS A 70 -18.33 -20.38 2.42
N PRO A 71 -17.62 -20.03 3.54
CA PRO A 71 -18.26 -19.73 4.84
C PRO A 71 -19.33 -18.62 4.82
N GLU A 72 -19.21 -17.68 3.89
CA GLU A 72 -20.15 -16.57 3.71
C GLU A 72 -21.23 -16.85 2.62
N ALA A 73 -21.26 -18.07 2.06
CA ALA A 73 -22.26 -18.42 1.06
C ALA A 73 -23.53 -18.94 1.74
N GLU A 74 -24.67 -18.41 1.31
CA GLU A 74 -26.01 -18.92 1.62
C GLU A 74 -26.62 -19.52 0.34
N ASP A 75 -27.00 -20.77 0.38
CA ASP A 75 -27.50 -21.54 -0.79
C ASP A 75 -26.60 -21.43 -2.04
N GLY A 76 -25.28 -21.43 -1.83
CA GLY A 76 -24.28 -21.31 -2.88
C GLY A 76 -24.12 -19.93 -3.47
N VAL A 77 -24.75 -18.90 -2.88
CA VAL A 77 -24.62 -17.50 -3.27
C VAL A 77 -23.86 -16.74 -2.18
N ARG A 78 -22.90 -15.92 -2.58
CA ARG A 78 -22.25 -14.94 -1.70
C ARG A 78 -22.19 -13.57 -2.33
N PHE A 79 -21.93 -12.56 -1.50
CA PHE A 79 -21.66 -11.20 -1.95
C PHE A 79 -20.18 -10.87 -1.73
N ASP A 80 -19.53 -10.33 -2.73
CA ASP A 80 -18.19 -9.75 -2.60
C ASP A 80 -18.34 -8.23 -2.34
N HIS A 81 -18.12 -7.83 -1.10
CA HIS A 81 -18.25 -6.45 -0.65
C HIS A 81 -16.99 -5.67 -1.03
N LYS A 82 -17.04 -4.97 -2.18
CA LYS A 82 -15.91 -4.18 -2.70
C LYS A 82 -15.59 -2.96 -1.83
N ILE A 83 -16.55 -2.47 -1.07
CA ILE A 83 -16.43 -1.35 -0.14
C ILE A 83 -16.97 -1.78 1.21
N MET A 84 -16.11 -1.78 2.23
CA MET A 84 -16.48 -2.06 3.62
C MET A 84 -16.31 -0.79 4.45
N ARG A 85 -17.37 -0.39 5.14
CA ARG A 85 -17.37 0.78 6.02
C ARG A 85 -18.26 0.59 7.23
N SER A 86 -17.94 1.29 8.31
CA SER A 86 -18.75 1.37 9.51
C SER A 86 -18.91 2.83 9.91
N GLY A 87 -20.14 3.34 9.95
CA GLY A 87 -20.42 4.75 10.29
C GLY A 87 -19.69 5.76 9.37
N GLY A 88 -19.56 5.45 8.08
CA GLY A 88 -18.83 6.28 7.11
C GLY A 88 -17.31 6.10 7.13
N LEU A 89 -16.76 5.32 8.07
CA LEU A 89 -15.31 5.07 8.19
C LEU A 89 -14.90 3.90 7.29
N LEU A 90 -14.00 4.16 6.33
CA LEU A 90 -13.63 3.24 5.26
C LEU A 90 -12.53 2.27 5.69
N GLN A 91 -12.84 0.99 5.69
CA GLN A 91 -11.88 -0.09 5.90
C GLN A 91 -11.04 -0.36 4.65
N ASN A 92 -9.81 -0.85 4.83
CA ASN A 92 -8.90 -1.27 3.75
C ASN A 92 -8.45 -0.15 2.79
N ALA A 93 -8.63 1.13 3.14
CA ALA A 93 -7.98 2.20 2.41
C ALA A 93 -6.47 2.20 2.67
N VAL A 94 -5.66 2.39 1.63
CA VAL A 94 -4.20 2.49 1.76
C VAL A 94 -3.82 3.96 1.91
N VAL A 95 -3.28 4.34 3.08
CA VAL A 95 -2.76 5.67 3.35
C VAL A 95 -1.24 5.63 3.27
N PHE A 96 -0.61 6.51 2.50
CA PHE A 96 0.84 6.49 2.30
C PHE A 96 1.42 7.87 2.00
N ILE A 97 2.72 8.03 2.27
CA ILE A 97 3.46 9.24 1.89
C ILE A 97 4.04 9.05 0.48
N GLU A 98 3.76 10.00 -0.44
CA GLU A 98 4.16 9.85 -1.85
C GLU A 98 5.66 10.04 -2.09
N ASN A 99 6.24 11.15 -1.61
CA ASN A 99 7.54 11.65 -2.06
C ASN A 99 8.58 11.74 -0.93
N ILE A 100 8.55 10.83 0.02
CA ILE A 100 9.60 10.78 1.03
C ILE A 100 10.81 10.01 0.48
N GLU A 101 11.99 10.63 0.55
CA GLU A 101 13.21 10.09 -0.05
C GLU A 101 14.09 9.34 0.95
N ARG A 102 13.95 9.64 2.24
CA ARG A 102 14.74 9.04 3.31
C ARG A 102 13.97 8.91 4.62
N GLY A 103 14.40 8.00 5.48
CA GLY A 103 13.81 7.78 6.79
C GLY A 103 13.89 6.33 7.23
N LYS A 104 12.92 5.86 8.04
CA LYS A 104 12.95 4.54 8.68
C LYS A 104 13.18 3.39 7.70
N ALA A 105 13.77 2.32 8.19
CA ALA A 105 13.91 1.08 7.42
C ALA A 105 12.53 0.46 7.12
N TRP A 106 12.46 -0.34 6.06
CA TRP A 106 11.31 -1.18 5.79
C TRP A 106 11.08 -2.16 6.93
N GLU A 107 9.89 -2.17 7.48
CA GLU A 107 9.48 -3.16 8.47
C GLU A 107 9.47 -4.56 7.85
N LYS A 108 9.75 -5.58 8.68
CA LYS A 108 9.72 -6.96 8.22
C LYS A 108 8.31 -7.51 8.08
N LYS A 109 7.35 -6.91 8.79
CA LYS A 109 5.94 -7.32 8.71
C LYS A 109 5.20 -6.58 7.63
N ASP A 110 4.32 -7.28 6.94
CA ASP A 110 3.34 -6.76 6.01
C ASP A 110 1.99 -6.65 6.74
N HIS A 111 1.23 -5.60 6.49
CA HIS A 111 -0.11 -5.45 7.05
C HIS A 111 -1.10 -6.48 6.53
N ALA A 112 -0.83 -7.05 5.37
CA ALA A 112 -1.70 -8.04 4.74
C ALA A 112 -1.60 -9.42 5.37
N VAL A 113 -0.37 -9.81 5.81
CA VAL A 113 -0.12 -11.14 6.37
C VAL A 113 0.80 -11.02 7.57
N GLU A 114 0.30 -11.34 8.74
CA GLU A 114 1.06 -11.25 9.98
C GLU A 114 2.34 -12.11 9.91
N GLY A 115 3.45 -11.51 10.28
CA GLY A 115 4.75 -12.17 10.38
C GLY A 115 5.46 -12.41 9.07
N SER A 116 4.86 -12.14 7.90
CA SER A 116 5.49 -12.37 6.60
C SER A 116 6.61 -11.39 6.28
N GLY A 117 6.44 -10.13 6.63
CA GLY A 117 7.32 -9.04 6.22
C GLY A 117 7.22 -8.65 4.74
N PHE A 118 6.48 -9.42 3.93
CA PHE A 118 6.33 -9.26 2.48
C PHE A 118 4.88 -9.46 2.07
N THR A 119 4.53 -8.98 0.87
CA THR A 119 3.17 -9.13 0.36
C THR A 119 2.90 -10.60 0.01
N GLN A 120 1.88 -11.15 0.62
CA GLN A 120 1.40 -12.50 0.33
C GLN A 120 -0.10 -12.46 0.07
N PHE A 121 -0.53 -13.20 -0.94
CA PHE A 121 -1.94 -13.45 -1.22
C PHE A 121 -2.23 -14.92 -1.01
N HIS A 122 -3.39 -15.19 -0.44
CA HIS A 122 -3.84 -16.55 -0.14
C HIS A 122 -5.15 -16.83 -0.88
N PHE A 123 -5.20 -17.94 -1.57
CA PHE A 123 -6.41 -18.51 -2.15
C PHE A 123 -6.95 -19.51 -1.13
N LYS A 124 -8.11 -19.20 -0.59
CA LYS A 124 -8.76 -20.02 0.44
C LYS A 124 -10.27 -19.93 0.31
N ASN A 125 -10.95 -21.08 0.38
CA ASN A 125 -12.40 -21.17 0.20
C ASN A 125 -12.85 -20.59 -1.13
N CYS A 126 -12.09 -20.79 -2.21
CA CYS A 126 -12.33 -20.19 -3.52
C CYS A 126 -12.46 -18.66 -3.47
N ASP A 127 -11.63 -18.02 -2.68
CA ASP A 127 -11.50 -16.56 -2.64
C ASP A 127 -10.04 -16.13 -2.46
N ILE A 128 -9.74 -14.81 -2.62
CA ILE A 128 -8.40 -14.25 -2.47
C ILE A 128 -8.36 -13.33 -1.26
N PHE A 129 -7.36 -13.53 -0.41
CA PHE A 129 -7.08 -12.69 0.76
C PHE A 129 -5.62 -12.23 0.78
N PRO A 130 -5.36 -10.99 1.26
CA PRO A 130 -6.32 -9.93 1.54
C PRO A 130 -6.94 -9.38 0.25
N LYS A 131 -8.15 -8.81 0.32
CA LYS A 131 -8.83 -8.19 -0.83
C LYS A 131 -8.12 -6.93 -1.29
N ILE A 132 -7.61 -6.14 -0.35
CA ILE A 132 -6.84 -4.92 -0.63
C ILE A 132 -5.57 -4.95 0.21
N SER A 133 -4.44 -4.65 -0.42
CA SER A 133 -3.11 -4.71 0.19
C SER A 133 -2.16 -3.69 -0.40
N VAL A 134 -0.87 -3.84 -0.10
CA VAL A 134 0.22 -3.07 -0.70
C VAL A 134 1.24 -3.98 -1.34
N ILE A 135 1.79 -3.56 -2.47
CA ILE A 135 3.01 -4.14 -3.03
C ILE A 135 4.19 -3.25 -2.67
N ARG A 136 5.10 -3.77 -1.87
CA ARG A 136 6.29 -3.03 -1.44
C ARG A 136 7.37 -3.13 -2.50
N LYS A 137 7.76 -1.98 -3.07
CA LYS A 137 8.87 -1.89 -4.02
C LYS A 137 10.08 -1.27 -3.34
N THR A 138 10.91 -2.13 -2.76
CA THR A 138 12.13 -1.70 -2.08
C THR A 138 13.22 -1.30 -3.06
N ALA A 139 14.17 -0.48 -2.59
CA ALA A 139 15.32 -0.11 -3.38
C ALA A 139 16.37 -1.22 -3.48
N LYS A 140 16.38 -2.15 -2.53
CA LYS A 140 17.31 -3.28 -2.47
C LYS A 140 16.90 -4.36 -3.48
N LYS A 141 17.83 -5.25 -3.82
CA LYS A 141 17.53 -6.42 -4.64
C LYS A 141 16.49 -7.28 -3.93
N GLU A 142 15.38 -7.52 -4.61
CA GLU A 142 14.31 -8.33 -4.05
C GLU A 142 14.76 -9.78 -3.83
N LYS A 143 14.42 -10.33 -2.68
CA LYS A 143 14.66 -11.73 -2.34
C LYS A 143 13.42 -12.57 -2.72
N ALA A 144 13.59 -13.87 -2.83
CA ALA A 144 12.46 -14.80 -2.98
C ALA A 144 11.46 -14.64 -1.82
N GLY A 145 10.17 -14.77 -2.12
CA GLY A 145 9.09 -14.63 -1.13
C GLY A 145 8.56 -13.22 -0.92
N ASN A 146 9.11 -12.19 -1.59
CA ASN A 146 8.62 -10.81 -1.43
C ASN A 146 7.24 -10.55 -2.06
N LEU A 147 6.85 -11.37 -3.03
CA LEU A 147 5.50 -11.39 -3.61
C LEU A 147 5.14 -12.83 -3.90
N THR A 148 4.25 -13.40 -3.10
CA THR A 148 3.82 -14.80 -3.22
C THR A 148 2.31 -14.90 -3.30
N VAL A 149 1.86 -15.98 -3.93
CA VAL A 149 0.46 -16.41 -3.93
C VAL A 149 0.42 -17.87 -3.52
N THR A 150 -0.31 -18.19 -2.46
CA THR A 150 -0.41 -19.55 -1.92
C THR A 150 -1.86 -20.01 -1.95
N THR A 151 -2.11 -21.24 -2.41
CA THR A 151 -3.44 -21.85 -2.29
C THR A 151 -3.55 -22.73 -1.06
N HIS A 152 -4.72 -22.73 -0.44
CA HIS A 152 -5.14 -23.59 0.65
C HIS A 152 -6.33 -24.46 0.24
N ASP A 153 -6.78 -24.36 -1.00
CA ASP A 153 -7.94 -25.08 -1.53
C ASP A 153 -7.49 -26.42 -2.14
N GLY A 154 -7.62 -27.48 -1.37
CA GLY A 154 -7.32 -28.83 -1.83
C GLY A 154 -8.23 -29.24 -3.00
N GLY A 155 -7.65 -29.79 -4.07
CA GLY A 155 -8.40 -30.30 -5.23
C GLY A 155 -8.97 -29.24 -6.19
N VAL A 156 -8.74 -27.95 -5.91
CA VAL A 156 -9.14 -26.85 -6.79
C VAL A 156 -7.90 -26.26 -7.47
N LEU A 157 -7.93 -26.22 -8.80
CA LEU A 157 -6.90 -25.55 -9.57
C LEU A 157 -7.10 -24.05 -9.57
N HIS A 158 -6.06 -23.31 -9.20
CA HIS A 158 -6.03 -21.86 -9.29
C HIS A 158 -4.95 -21.40 -10.26
N ASN A 159 -5.19 -20.28 -10.92
CA ASN A 159 -4.23 -19.68 -11.83
C ASN A 159 -4.08 -18.19 -11.52
N PRO A 160 -3.26 -17.80 -10.52
CA PRO A 160 -3.03 -16.39 -10.22
C PRO A 160 -2.37 -15.67 -11.39
N ILE A 161 -3.02 -14.62 -11.86
CA ILE A 161 -2.54 -13.70 -12.88
C ILE A 161 -2.43 -12.32 -12.26
N GLY A 162 -1.22 -11.81 -12.16
CA GLY A 162 -0.96 -10.46 -11.65
C GLY A 162 -0.86 -9.45 -12.78
N TYR A 163 -1.50 -8.31 -12.62
CA TYR A 163 -1.54 -7.23 -13.59
C TYR A 163 -1.04 -5.91 -13.00
N LEU A 164 -0.38 -5.09 -13.83
CA LEU A 164 -0.28 -3.66 -13.59
C LEU A 164 -1.46 -2.96 -14.26
N VAL A 165 -2.13 -2.11 -13.50
CA VAL A 165 -3.26 -1.31 -13.98
C VAL A 165 -2.82 0.13 -14.17
N SER A 166 -3.16 0.71 -15.32
CA SER A 166 -2.91 2.12 -15.66
C SER A 166 -4.10 2.66 -16.46
N GLY A 167 -5.00 3.36 -15.78
CA GLY A 167 -6.30 3.72 -16.35
C GLY A 167 -7.08 2.46 -16.77
N ALA A 168 -7.58 2.42 -17.99
CA ALA A 168 -8.29 1.26 -18.55
C ALA A 168 -7.37 0.11 -19.00
N SER A 169 -6.05 0.30 -18.99
CA SER A 169 -5.10 -0.69 -19.49
C SER A 169 -4.62 -1.61 -18.38
N ARG A 170 -4.54 -2.92 -18.67
CA ARG A 170 -3.96 -3.94 -17.81
C ARG A 170 -2.79 -4.61 -18.53
N ARG A 171 -1.63 -4.70 -17.89
CA ARG A 171 -0.43 -5.37 -18.41
C ARG A 171 -0.08 -6.55 -17.51
N VAL A 172 -0.04 -7.75 -18.08
CA VAL A 172 0.34 -8.97 -17.34
C VAL A 172 1.77 -8.86 -16.80
N LEU A 173 1.90 -9.06 -15.51
CA LEU A 173 3.18 -9.17 -14.81
C LEU A 173 3.64 -10.61 -14.67
N PHE A 174 2.72 -11.48 -14.27
CA PHE A 174 2.94 -12.92 -14.15
C PHE A 174 1.64 -13.69 -14.39
N ASN A 175 1.80 -14.93 -14.75
CA ASN A 175 0.76 -15.95 -14.81
C ASN A 175 1.42 -17.25 -14.29
N LYS A 176 0.94 -17.76 -13.15
CA LYS A 176 1.63 -18.85 -12.43
C LYS A 176 0.62 -19.84 -11.87
N PRO A 177 0.26 -20.88 -12.65
CA PRO A 177 -0.68 -21.87 -12.18
C PRO A 177 -0.25 -22.53 -10.86
N LEU A 178 -1.22 -22.78 -9.99
CA LEU A 178 -1.12 -23.53 -8.75
C LEU A 178 -1.83 -24.87 -8.91
N SER A 179 -1.30 -25.91 -8.25
CA SER A 179 -1.87 -27.26 -8.28
C SER A 179 -1.72 -27.91 -6.91
N SER A 180 -2.18 -29.15 -6.79
CA SER A 180 -1.95 -29.97 -5.59
C SER A 180 -0.47 -30.18 -5.26
N GLU A 181 0.41 -30.07 -6.25
CA GLU A 181 1.87 -30.22 -6.09
C GLU A 181 2.58 -28.89 -5.92
N VAL A 182 2.03 -27.81 -6.53
CA VAL A 182 2.60 -26.47 -6.49
C VAL A 182 1.64 -25.56 -5.73
N LEU A 183 1.74 -25.54 -4.41
CA LEU A 183 0.85 -24.74 -3.55
C LEU A 183 1.20 -23.25 -3.49
N THR A 184 2.45 -22.88 -3.80
CA THR A 184 2.90 -21.48 -3.71
C THR A 184 3.61 -21.05 -4.99
N ALA A 185 3.18 -19.94 -5.54
CA ALA A 185 3.82 -19.25 -6.66
C ALA A 185 4.61 -18.02 -6.15
N ASP A 186 5.93 -18.05 -6.32
CA ASP A 186 6.80 -16.88 -6.07
C ASP A 186 6.85 -15.99 -7.31
N ALA A 187 6.24 -14.80 -7.20
CA ALA A 187 6.23 -13.77 -8.23
C ALA A 187 7.23 -12.63 -7.98
N THR A 188 8.13 -12.77 -7.00
CA THR A 188 9.09 -11.73 -6.58
C THR A 188 9.92 -11.17 -7.74
N LYS A 189 10.32 -12.01 -8.70
CA LYS A 189 11.08 -11.57 -9.88
C LYS A 189 10.32 -10.52 -10.70
N SER A 190 8.98 -10.53 -10.65
CA SER A 190 8.14 -9.57 -11.38
C SER A 190 8.22 -8.15 -10.84
N LEU A 191 8.62 -7.98 -9.56
CA LEU A 191 8.81 -6.66 -8.94
C LEU A 191 9.85 -5.80 -9.68
N LYS A 192 10.81 -6.41 -10.38
CA LYS A 192 11.79 -5.69 -11.22
C LYS A 192 11.15 -4.94 -12.38
N ARG A 193 9.95 -5.34 -12.81
CA ARG A 193 9.22 -4.76 -13.93
C ARG A 193 8.43 -3.50 -13.55
N PHE A 194 8.30 -3.20 -12.25
CA PHE A 194 7.61 -1.99 -11.77
C PHE A 194 8.45 -0.75 -12.05
N LYS A 195 7.78 0.26 -12.60
CA LYS A 195 8.32 1.60 -12.84
C LYS A 195 7.74 2.57 -11.80
N ARG A 196 8.40 3.69 -11.53
CA ARG A 196 7.96 4.67 -10.52
C ARG A 196 6.53 5.21 -10.77
N LYS A 197 6.08 5.23 -12.01
CA LYS A 197 4.72 5.63 -12.40
C LYS A 197 3.66 4.56 -12.11
N ASP A 198 4.04 3.33 -11.90
CA ASP A 198 3.11 2.24 -11.64
C ASP A 198 2.57 2.39 -10.21
N LYS A 199 1.26 2.47 -10.08
CA LYS A 199 0.58 2.77 -8.81
C LYS A 199 -0.32 1.63 -8.34
N HIS A 200 -0.87 0.85 -9.26
CA HIS A 200 -1.96 -0.08 -8.99
C HIS A 200 -1.64 -1.48 -9.53
N PHE A 201 -1.80 -2.46 -8.67
CA PHE A 201 -1.67 -3.89 -8.97
C PHE A 201 -3.03 -4.57 -8.79
N PHE A 202 -3.37 -5.47 -9.71
CA PHE A 202 -4.56 -6.29 -9.68
C PHE A 202 -4.19 -7.76 -9.79
N LEU A 203 -4.75 -8.59 -8.93
CA LEU A 203 -4.61 -10.04 -8.94
C LEU A 203 -5.95 -10.67 -9.23
N GLN A 204 -5.98 -11.63 -10.15
CA GLN A 204 -7.18 -12.37 -10.49
C GLN A 204 -6.84 -13.85 -10.68
N CYS A 205 -7.79 -14.73 -10.37
CA CYS A 205 -7.69 -16.14 -10.75
C CYS A 205 -8.16 -16.34 -12.18
N GLY A 206 -7.33 -16.90 -13.05
CA GLY A 206 -7.72 -17.21 -14.43
C GLY A 206 -8.68 -18.40 -14.56
N GLN A 207 -8.97 -19.14 -13.49
CA GLN A 207 -9.95 -20.23 -13.44
C GLN A 207 -11.29 -19.77 -12.87
N HIS A 208 -11.29 -18.74 -12.00
CA HIS A 208 -12.43 -18.23 -11.26
C HIS A 208 -12.39 -16.70 -11.32
N ASN A 209 -13.03 -16.12 -12.32
CA ASN A 209 -12.93 -14.69 -12.64
C ASN A 209 -13.42 -13.77 -11.53
N TYR A 210 -14.28 -14.25 -10.64
CA TYR A 210 -14.78 -13.52 -9.48
C TYR A 210 -13.76 -13.40 -8.35
N MET A 211 -12.71 -14.26 -8.33
CA MET A 211 -11.66 -14.22 -7.34
C MET A 211 -10.63 -13.15 -7.73
N GLU A 212 -10.67 -12.04 -7.02
CA GLU A 212 -9.80 -10.89 -7.31
C GLU A 212 -9.35 -10.18 -6.03
N ALA A 213 -8.19 -9.51 -6.14
CA ALA A 213 -7.62 -8.66 -5.11
C ALA A 213 -6.88 -7.48 -5.73
N GLU A 214 -6.80 -6.39 -5.00
CA GLU A 214 -6.20 -5.13 -5.42
C GLU A 214 -5.03 -4.74 -4.51
N ALA A 215 -4.04 -4.02 -5.03
CA ALA A 215 -3.00 -3.46 -4.17
C ALA A 215 -2.44 -2.14 -4.68
N ARG A 216 -2.07 -1.28 -3.73
CA ARG A 216 -1.28 -0.09 -4.03
C ARG A 216 0.20 -0.43 -4.07
N ILE A 217 0.93 0.07 -5.08
CA ILE A 217 2.38 -0.06 -5.13
C ILE A 217 3.01 1.09 -4.36
N VAL A 218 3.75 0.78 -3.30
CA VAL A 218 4.41 1.76 -2.44
C VAL A 218 5.93 1.67 -2.57
N TRP A 219 6.62 2.83 -2.50
CA TRP A 219 8.05 2.96 -2.77
C TRP A 219 8.86 3.38 -1.54
N ASN A 220 8.20 3.50 -0.40
CA ASN A 220 8.76 3.82 0.89
C ASN A 220 7.95 3.13 2.01
N PRO A 221 8.48 2.98 3.23
CA PRO A 221 7.81 2.26 4.31
C PRO A 221 6.74 3.05 5.08
N TYR A 222 6.39 4.25 4.61
CA TYR A 222 5.37 5.08 5.25
C TYR A 222 4.00 4.84 4.61
N TYR A 223 3.39 3.73 4.94
CA TYR A 223 2.04 3.35 4.53
C TYR A 223 1.30 2.64 5.66
N PHE A 224 -0.02 2.60 5.53
CA PHE A 224 -0.91 1.88 6.42
C PHE A 224 -2.19 1.48 5.67
N VAL A 225 -2.72 0.28 5.93
CA VAL A 225 -4.03 -0.15 5.44
C VAL A 225 -5.01 0.07 6.57
N THR A 226 -6.06 0.87 6.37
CA THR A 226 -6.99 1.23 7.43
C THR A 226 -7.69 0.01 8.02
N ASP A 227 -7.85 0.04 9.35
CA ASP A 227 -8.55 -0.99 10.12
C ASP A 227 -10.08 -0.97 9.90
N ALA A 228 -10.81 -1.83 10.58
CA ALA A 228 -12.28 -1.90 10.52
C ALA A 228 -12.99 -0.59 10.94
N ASN A 229 -12.28 0.30 11.62
CA ASN A 229 -12.77 1.62 12.03
C ASN A 229 -12.22 2.75 11.14
N GLY A 230 -11.69 2.43 9.96
CA GLY A 230 -11.13 3.40 9.03
C GLY A 230 -9.90 4.16 9.54
N ARG A 231 -9.25 3.67 10.61
CA ARG A 231 -8.13 4.35 11.26
C ARG A 231 -6.81 3.97 10.65
N PHE A 232 -5.87 4.93 10.64
CA PHE A 232 -4.49 4.71 10.25
C PHE A 232 -3.51 5.44 11.18
N LYS A 233 -2.24 4.99 11.17
CA LYS A 233 -1.14 5.66 11.85
C LYS A 233 0.19 5.41 11.14
N LEU A 234 0.84 6.50 10.70
CA LEU A 234 2.20 6.50 10.15
C LEU A 234 3.15 6.99 11.23
N ASN A 235 4.07 6.13 11.68
CA ASN A 235 5.01 6.43 12.75
C ASN A 235 6.41 6.72 12.22
N GLN A 236 7.22 7.39 13.04
CA GLN A 236 8.62 7.71 12.76
C GLN A 236 8.78 8.48 11.44
N VAL A 237 7.88 9.44 11.19
CA VAL A 237 7.97 10.31 10.03
C VAL A 237 8.94 11.44 10.35
N PRO A 238 10.03 11.65 9.58
CA PRO A 238 10.94 12.79 9.78
C PRO A 238 10.15 14.12 9.77
N PRO A 239 10.57 15.13 10.54
CA PRO A 239 9.96 16.45 10.45
C PRO A 239 10.05 17.02 9.03
N GLY A 240 8.93 17.55 8.51
CA GLY A 240 8.87 18.04 7.12
C GLY A 240 7.45 18.26 6.62
N LYS A 241 7.34 18.61 5.33
CA LYS A 241 6.07 18.75 4.63
C LYS A 241 5.93 17.64 3.60
N TYR A 242 4.82 16.92 3.65
CA TYR A 242 4.60 15.71 2.87
C TYR A 242 3.27 15.74 2.12
N LYS A 243 3.24 15.11 0.94
CA LYS A 243 2.00 14.71 0.27
C LYS A 243 1.60 13.34 0.80
N VAL A 244 0.48 13.28 1.51
CA VAL A 244 -0.09 12.06 2.04
C VAL A 244 -1.35 11.75 1.26
N THR A 245 -1.44 10.53 0.73
CA THR A 245 -2.56 10.09 -0.10
C THR A 245 -3.27 8.93 0.59
N ALA A 246 -4.59 9.01 0.67
CA ALA A 246 -5.47 7.88 0.93
C ALA A 246 -6.03 7.37 -0.40
N TRP A 247 -5.98 6.07 -0.62
CA TRP A 247 -6.43 5.41 -1.84
C TRP A 247 -7.26 4.16 -1.52
N HIS A 248 -8.31 3.96 -2.30
CA HIS A 248 -9.07 2.72 -2.29
C HIS A 248 -9.52 2.41 -3.73
N PRO A 249 -9.43 1.16 -4.23
CA PRO A 249 -9.65 0.85 -5.64
C PRO A 249 -11.05 1.20 -6.14
N TYR A 250 -12.03 1.25 -5.24
CA TYR A 250 -13.43 1.49 -5.57
C TYR A 250 -14.00 2.81 -5.03
N ALA A 251 -13.24 3.51 -4.17
CA ALA A 251 -13.62 4.79 -3.56
C ALA A 251 -12.66 5.94 -3.95
N GLY A 252 -11.77 5.70 -4.93
CA GLY A 252 -10.87 6.73 -5.46
C GLY A 252 -9.64 7.06 -4.60
N GLU A 253 -9.07 8.24 -4.81
CA GLU A 253 -7.92 8.71 -4.05
C GLU A 253 -8.01 10.20 -3.69
N ARG A 254 -7.47 10.56 -2.52
CA ARG A 254 -7.38 11.94 -2.04
C ARG A 254 -6.00 12.22 -1.47
N THR A 255 -5.41 13.33 -1.87
CA THR A 255 -4.08 13.77 -1.39
C THR A 255 -4.19 15.05 -0.59
N GLN A 256 -3.46 15.14 0.52
CA GLN A 256 -3.33 16.32 1.36
C GLN A 256 -1.86 16.65 1.61
N ASN A 257 -1.56 17.95 1.76
CA ASN A 257 -0.26 18.41 2.24
C ASN A 257 -0.27 18.43 3.77
N ILE A 258 0.59 17.65 4.39
CA ILE A 258 0.65 17.49 5.85
C ILE A 258 2.03 17.90 6.33
N THR A 259 2.08 18.73 7.39
CA THR A 259 3.33 19.11 8.06
C THR A 259 3.52 18.25 9.30
N VAL A 260 4.67 17.61 9.41
CA VAL A 260 5.09 16.84 10.59
C VAL A 260 6.11 17.63 11.36
N SER A 261 5.84 17.86 12.65
CA SER A 261 6.75 18.51 13.59
C SER A 261 7.46 17.46 14.45
N LYS A 262 8.66 17.82 14.92
CA LYS A 262 9.52 17.01 15.77
C LYS A 262 8.75 16.43 16.97
N GLY A 263 8.69 15.09 17.06
CA GLY A 263 8.11 14.37 18.17
C GLY A 263 6.57 14.49 18.30
N ASN A 264 5.92 15.23 17.43
CA ASN A 264 4.48 15.50 17.54
C ASN A 264 3.64 14.57 16.66
N GLU A 265 2.39 14.37 17.06
CA GLU A 265 1.38 13.73 16.26
C GLU A 265 0.57 14.78 15.48
N THR A 266 0.47 14.60 14.16
CA THR A 266 -0.41 15.39 13.30
C THR A 266 -1.64 14.57 12.96
N LYS A 267 -2.84 15.12 13.20
CA LYS A 267 -4.11 14.48 12.85
C LYS A 267 -4.48 14.81 11.40
N ALA A 268 -5.01 13.81 10.70
CA ALA A 268 -5.50 13.96 9.33
C ALA A 268 -6.82 13.22 9.13
N ARG A 269 -7.67 13.76 8.26
CA ARG A 269 -8.93 13.14 7.87
C ARG A 269 -9.03 13.19 6.36
N PHE A 270 -9.27 12.04 5.73
CA PHE A 270 -9.47 11.94 4.30
C PHE A 270 -10.93 11.62 4.00
N GLU A 271 -11.50 12.33 3.02
CA GLU A 271 -12.82 12.06 2.48
C GLU A 271 -12.61 11.52 1.04
N LEU A 272 -12.98 10.26 0.80
CA LEU A 272 -13.02 9.65 -0.53
C LEU A 272 -14.45 9.70 -1.08
N GLU A 273 -14.57 9.75 -2.42
CA GLU A 273 -15.84 9.95 -3.13
C GLU A 273 -16.07 8.84 -4.16
#